data_dd5c52c7cc7e04d8128e365b42d6a8be
#
_entry.id   dd5c52c7cc7e04d8128e365b42d6a8be
#
_cell.length_a   1.000
_cell.length_b   1.000
_cell.length_c   1.000
_cell.angle_alpha   90.00
_cell.angle_beta   90.00
_cell.angle_gamma   90.00
#
_symmetry.space_group_name_H-M   'P 1'
#
loop_
_entity.id
_entity.type
_entity.pdbx_description
1 polymer ?
#
loop_
_entity_poly.entity_id
_entity_poly.type
_entity_poly.pdbx_seq_one_letter_code
_entity_poly.pdbx_strand_id
1 'polypeptide(L)'
;MEYWQVDVFAERVLSGNGLAVFPDASELTATAMQELTRELRQFESIFLAPLDAPNAFSARVFTVEEELPFAGHPILGAAALLHHLHGGKSDASWLLHLPEKQVRIATRRQNKGFYAEMDQGPAVFGKVLDEAAADTFAAAFSSERDRRYPAQVVSNGLPYLLLPVTSGGLAAAKQRESLDDALAGIGAAFAFLMDVDAREGRTWDPLGVVEDIATGSAAGPVAAWRVAQGLDPADKPFALAQGRFLGRPSRLDVCVTAAGNVLVGGEVQLLAHARLLPTPADLG
;
A
#
# COMPACT_ATOMS: atom_id res chain seq x y z
N MET A 1 -20.56 -13.38 -12.06
CA MET A 1 -19.15 -13.07 -11.80
C MET A 1 -18.86 -13.19 -10.32
N GLU A 2 -17.63 -13.55 -9.94
CA GLU A 2 -17.24 -13.74 -8.54
C GLU A 2 -16.20 -12.72 -8.14
N TYR A 3 -16.19 -12.32 -6.86
CA TYR A 3 -15.12 -11.53 -6.27
C TYR A 3 -14.83 -12.01 -4.85
N TRP A 4 -13.64 -11.69 -4.39
CA TRP A 4 -13.18 -12.02 -3.05
C TRP A 4 -12.89 -10.74 -2.28
N GLN A 5 -13.22 -10.78 -0.99
CA GLN A 5 -12.83 -9.74 -0.07
C GLN A 5 -11.65 -10.25 0.75
N VAL A 6 -10.57 -9.48 0.77
CA VAL A 6 -9.34 -9.85 1.47
C VAL A 6 -8.87 -8.70 2.34
N ASP A 7 -8.19 -9.01 3.42
CA ASP A 7 -7.53 -8.04 4.30
C ASP A 7 -6.02 -8.18 4.13
N VAL A 8 -5.35 -7.12 3.68
CA VAL A 8 -3.90 -7.09 3.40
C VAL A 8 -3.16 -6.39 4.53
N PHE A 9 -1.94 -6.84 4.85
CA PHE A 9 -1.18 -6.43 6.03
C PHE A 9 -1.90 -6.75 7.34
N ALA A 10 -2.60 -7.89 7.36
CA ALA A 10 -3.56 -8.28 8.38
C ALA A 10 -3.14 -9.57 9.11
N GLU A 11 -2.72 -9.47 10.36
CA GLU A 11 -2.41 -10.64 11.20
C GLU A 11 -3.68 -11.43 11.59
N ARG A 12 -4.86 -10.85 11.41
CA ARG A 12 -6.17 -11.47 11.60
C ARG A 12 -7.21 -10.86 10.65
N VAL A 13 -8.28 -11.58 10.40
CA VAL A 13 -9.44 -11.02 9.67
C VAL A 13 -9.98 -9.76 10.37
N LEU A 14 -10.53 -8.84 9.59
CA LEU A 14 -11.06 -7.55 10.04
C LEU A 14 -9.97 -6.63 10.64
N SER A 15 -8.71 -6.83 10.25
CA SER A 15 -7.61 -5.87 10.44
C SER A 15 -6.95 -5.61 9.09
N GLY A 16 -5.88 -4.81 9.03
CA GLY A 16 -5.24 -4.53 7.76
C GLY A 16 -6.09 -3.71 6.78
N ASN A 17 -5.65 -3.61 5.55
CA ASN A 17 -6.32 -2.86 4.48
C ASN A 17 -7.24 -3.78 3.67
N GLY A 18 -8.52 -3.43 3.61
CA GLY A 18 -9.55 -4.19 2.88
C GLY A 18 -9.42 -3.99 1.37
N LEU A 19 -9.69 -5.06 0.62
CA LEU A 19 -9.57 -5.07 -0.84
C LEU A 19 -10.62 -5.99 -1.44
N ALA A 20 -11.24 -5.55 -2.53
CA ALA A 20 -12.02 -6.43 -3.41
C ALA A 20 -11.12 -6.93 -4.56
N VAL A 21 -11.06 -8.26 -4.75
CA VAL A 21 -10.27 -8.90 -5.80
C VAL A 21 -11.21 -9.65 -6.75
N PHE A 22 -11.16 -9.30 -8.02
CA PHE A 22 -11.88 -9.97 -9.11
C PHE A 22 -10.86 -10.86 -9.85
N PRO A 23 -10.88 -12.19 -9.65
CA PRO A 23 -9.85 -13.09 -10.19
C PRO A 23 -9.95 -13.31 -11.69
N ASP A 24 -11.12 -13.07 -12.28
CA ASP A 24 -11.35 -13.07 -13.73
C ASP A 24 -12.32 -11.95 -14.10
N ALA A 25 -11.76 -10.90 -14.64
CA ALA A 25 -12.45 -9.69 -15.11
C ALA A 25 -12.22 -9.46 -16.62
N SER A 26 -11.89 -10.51 -17.36
CA SER A 26 -11.53 -10.44 -18.80
C SER A 26 -12.60 -9.79 -19.67
N GLU A 27 -13.86 -9.92 -19.27
CA GLU A 27 -15.02 -9.38 -20.00
C GLU A 27 -15.50 -8.02 -19.54
N LEU A 28 -14.86 -7.44 -18.49
CA LEU A 28 -15.27 -6.14 -17.95
C LEU A 28 -14.61 -4.98 -18.68
N THR A 29 -15.43 -3.93 -18.93
CA THR A 29 -14.92 -2.63 -19.38
C THR A 29 -14.31 -1.84 -18.22
N ALA A 30 -13.48 -0.83 -18.52
CA ALA A 30 -12.93 0.07 -17.50
C ALA A 30 -14.05 0.78 -16.71
N THR A 31 -15.12 1.16 -17.41
CA THR A 31 -16.29 1.81 -16.80
C THR A 31 -16.95 0.91 -15.76
N ALA A 32 -17.20 -0.37 -16.14
CA ALA A 32 -17.79 -1.34 -15.23
C ALA A 32 -16.89 -1.62 -14.00
N MET A 33 -15.57 -1.70 -14.19
CA MET A 33 -14.61 -1.86 -13.09
C MET A 33 -14.67 -0.68 -12.12
N GLN A 34 -14.73 0.55 -12.65
CA GLN A 34 -14.85 1.77 -11.85
C GLN A 34 -16.17 1.82 -11.06
N GLU A 35 -17.29 1.46 -11.70
CA GLU A 35 -18.60 1.45 -11.08
C GLU A 35 -18.71 0.37 -9.99
N LEU A 36 -18.18 -0.81 -10.22
CA LEU A 36 -18.10 -1.87 -9.22
C LEU A 36 -17.26 -1.45 -8.01
N THR A 37 -16.14 -0.77 -8.22
CA THR A 37 -15.31 -0.27 -7.13
C THR A 37 -16.07 0.75 -6.28
N ARG A 38 -16.83 1.66 -6.90
CA ARG A 38 -17.68 2.64 -6.20
C ARG A 38 -18.80 1.98 -5.42
N GLU A 39 -19.47 0.97 -6.02
CA GLU A 39 -20.58 0.26 -5.38
C GLU A 39 -20.11 -0.52 -4.14
N LEU A 40 -18.98 -1.21 -4.24
CA LEU A 40 -18.41 -2.00 -3.14
C LEU A 40 -17.81 -1.14 -2.02
N ARG A 41 -17.56 0.15 -2.29
CA ARG A 41 -17.01 1.12 -1.33
C ARG A 41 -15.73 0.65 -0.64
N GLN A 42 -14.94 -0.16 -1.32
CA GLN A 42 -13.61 -0.49 -0.87
C GLN A 42 -12.66 0.67 -1.20
N PHE A 43 -11.62 0.85 -0.40
CA PHE A 43 -10.61 1.86 -0.69
C PHE A 43 -10.02 1.66 -2.08
N GLU A 44 -9.71 0.40 -2.40
CA GLU A 44 -9.27 -0.03 -3.73
C GLU A 44 -9.91 -1.37 -4.12
N SER A 45 -9.99 -1.62 -5.41
CA SER A 45 -10.36 -2.90 -6.00
C SER A 45 -9.33 -3.28 -7.07
N ILE A 46 -9.06 -4.58 -7.23
CA ILE A 46 -8.16 -5.07 -8.27
C ILE A 46 -8.89 -6.09 -9.15
N PHE A 47 -8.72 -5.92 -10.45
CA PHE A 47 -9.33 -6.71 -11.50
C PHE A 47 -8.24 -7.45 -12.28
N LEU A 48 -8.32 -8.76 -12.31
CA LEU A 48 -7.34 -9.64 -12.95
C LEU A 48 -7.92 -10.27 -14.20
N ALA A 49 -7.06 -10.52 -15.17
CA ALA A 49 -7.38 -11.41 -16.29
C ALA A 49 -6.16 -12.32 -16.56
N PRO A 50 -6.40 -13.65 -16.75
CA PRO A 50 -5.31 -14.58 -17.00
C PRO A 50 -4.60 -14.26 -18.32
N LEU A 51 -3.29 -14.50 -18.37
CA LEU A 51 -2.47 -14.41 -19.57
C LEU A 51 -2.01 -15.83 -20.00
N ASP A 52 -1.51 -15.96 -21.22
CA ASP A 52 -1.06 -17.27 -21.74
C ASP A 52 0.15 -17.86 -20.98
N ALA A 53 0.95 -16.99 -20.34
CA ALA A 53 2.09 -17.44 -19.56
C ALA A 53 1.65 -17.99 -18.18
N PRO A 54 2.28 -19.07 -17.67
CA PRO A 54 1.97 -19.63 -16.37
C PRO A 54 2.13 -18.59 -15.24
N ASN A 55 1.15 -18.56 -14.33
CA ASN A 55 1.13 -17.65 -13.18
C ASN A 55 1.24 -16.14 -13.53
N ALA A 56 0.83 -15.77 -14.75
CA ALA A 56 0.83 -14.39 -15.22
C ALA A 56 -0.61 -13.90 -15.44
N PHE A 57 -0.87 -12.68 -14.96
CA PHE A 57 -2.18 -12.03 -15.07
C PHE A 57 -2.00 -10.56 -15.45
N SER A 58 -2.87 -10.04 -16.29
CA SER A 58 -3.06 -8.59 -16.34
C SER A 58 -3.78 -8.14 -15.08
N ALA A 59 -3.45 -6.95 -14.59
CA ALA A 59 -4.02 -6.40 -13.36
C ALA A 59 -4.33 -4.92 -13.54
N ARG A 60 -5.52 -4.51 -13.13
CA ARG A 60 -5.98 -3.13 -13.11
C ARG A 60 -6.49 -2.79 -11.73
N VAL A 61 -6.06 -1.66 -11.19
CA VAL A 61 -6.42 -1.20 -9.85
C VAL A 61 -7.25 0.07 -9.94
N PHE A 62 -8.33 0.11 -9.20
CA PHE A 62 -9.25 1.25 -9.15
C PHE A 62 -9.48 1.69 -7.72
N THR A 63 -9.42 3.00 -7.49
CA THR A 63 -10.02 3.64 -6.32
C THR A 63 -11.50 3.95 -6.62
N VAL A 64 -12.22 4.53 -5.66
CA VAL A 64 -13.58 5.04 -5.90
C VAL A 64 -13.60 6.19 -6.92
N GLU A 65 -12.46 6.81 -7.21
CA GLU A 65 -12.35 7.99 -8.09
C GLU A 65 -11.79 7.64 -9.46
N GLU A 66 -10.70 6.89 -9.52
CA GLU A 66 -9.92 6.67 -10.75
C GLU A 66 -9.18 5.32 -10.77
N GLU A 67 -8.68 4.98 -11.96
CA GLU A 67 -7.74 3.88 -12.14
C GLU A 67 -6.32 4.32 -11.77
N LEU A 68 -5.64 3.50 -10.97
CA LEU A 68 -4.26 3.73 -10.57
C LEU A 68 -3.26 2.95 -11.43
N PRO A 69 -2.14 3.54 -11.83
CA PRO A 69 -1.09 2.83 -12.57
C PRO A 69 -0.38 1.76 -11.72
N PHE A 70 -0.42 1.93 -10.40
CA PHE A 70 0.19 1.03 -9.43
C PHE A 70 -0.37 1.25 -8.01
N ALA A 71 -0.60 0.16 -7.28
CA ALA A 71 -0.90 0.22 -5.83
C ALA A 71 -0.35 -1.02 -5.12
N GLY A 72 0.23 -0.82 -3.95
CA GLY A 72 0.97 -1.87 -3.23
C GLY A 72 0.10 -2.97 -2.66
N HIS A 73 -0.87 -2.63 -1.79
CA HIS A 73 -1.67 -3.64 -1.12
C HIS A 73 -2.59 -4.43 -2.07
N PRO A 74 -3.18 -3.86 -3.15
CA PRO A 74 -3.97 -4.65 -4.08
C PRO A 74 -3.18 -5.77 -4.76
N ILE A 75 -1.93 -5.49 -5.12
CA ILE A 75 -1.03 -6.46 -5.75
C ILE A 75 -0.73 -7.64 -4.82
N LEU A 76 -0.45 -7.37 -3.55
CA LEU A 76 -0.18 -8.41 -2.55
C LEU A 76 -1.44 -9.23 -2.26
N GLY A 77 -2.60 -8.58 -2.13
CA GLY A 77 -3.89 -9.24 -1.94
C GLY A 77 -4.29 -10.14 -3.10
N ALA A 78 -4.11 -9.66 -4.33
CA ALA A 78 -4.36 -10.43 -5.54
C ALA A 78 -3.46 -11.67 -5.62
N ALA A 79 -2.16 -11.52 -5.38
CA ALA A 79 -1.21 -12.64 -5.39
C ALA A 79 -1.55 -13.71 -4.34
N ALA A 80 -1.98 -13.29 -3.15
CA ALA A 80 -2.42 -14.21 -2.10
C ALA A 80 -3.70 -14.97 -2.51
N LEU A 81 -4.65 -14.29 -3.15
CA LEU A 81 -5.84 -14.96 -3.70
C LEU A 81 -5.48 -15.93 -4.82
N LEU A 82 -4.61 -15.54 -5.75
CA LEU A 82 -4.13 -16.44 -6.80
C LEU A 82 -3.45 -17.68 -6.22
N HIS A 83 -2.68 -17.53 -5.14
CA HIS A 83 -2.11 -18.65 -4.42
C HIS A 83 -3.19 -19.56 -3.82
N HIS A 84 -4.27 -19.01 -3.29
CA HIS A 84 -5.40 -19.79 -2.79
C HIS A 84 -6.05 -20.61 -3.92
N LEU A 85 -6.26 -20.00 -5.08
CA LEU A 85 -6.98 -20.62 -6.20
C LEU A 85 -6.12 -21.62 -6.96
N HIS A 86 -4.83 -21.36 -7.15
CA HIS A 86 -3.97 -22.08 -8.10
C HIS A 86 -2.65 -22.58 -7.51
N GLY A 87 -2.17 -22.02 -6.41
CA GLY A 87 -0.81 -22.24 -5.90
C GLY A 87 -0.59 -23.53 -5.10
N GLY A 88 -1.66 -24.20 -4.67
CA GLY A 88 -1.54 -25.43 -3.89
C GLY A 88 -0.94 -25.22 -2.48
N LYS A 89 0.01 -26.08 -2.09
CA LYS A 89 0.65 -26.07 -0.75
C LYS A 89 2.06 -25.47 -0.72
N SER A 90 2.72 -25.41 -1.88
CA SER A 90 4.10 -24.91 -2.00
C SER A 90 4.12 -23.39 -2.11
N ASP A 91 5.27 -22.80 -1.85
CA ASP A 91 5.51 -21.38 -2.16
C ASP A 91 5.30 -21.15 -3.66
N ALA A 92 4.77 -19.99 -4.00
CA ALA A 92 4.42 -19.64 -5.37
C ALA A 92 4.93 -18.25 -5.74
N SER A 93 5.05 -18.00 -7.03
CA SER A 93 5.42 -16.69 -7.58
C SER A 93 4.46 -16.32 -8.70
N TRP A 94 3.96 -15.09 -8.66
CA TRP A 94 2.96 -14.54 -9.56
C TRP A 94 3.56 -13.34 -10.30
N LEU A 95 3.22 -13.18 -11.57
CA LEU A 95 3.59 -12.03 -12.38
C LEU A 95 2.35 -11.24 -12.73
N LEU A 96 2.23 -10.03 -12.19
CA LEU A 96 1.14 -9.12 -12.50
C LEU A 96 1.62 -8.04 -13.47
N HIS A 97 0.91 -7.93 -14.60
CA HIS A 97 1.12 -6.92 -15.62
C HIS A 97 0.17 -5.75 -15.36
N LEU A 98 0.68 -4.68 -14.81
CA LEU A 98 -0.02 -3.40 -14.63
C LEU A 98 0.18 -2.52 -15.86
N PRO A 99 -0.59 -1.42 -16.03
CA PRO A 99 -0.47 -0.55 -17.21
C PRO A 99 0.95 -0.07 -17.50
N GLU A 100 1.73 0.27 -16.47
CA GLU A 100 3.06 0.86 -16.64
C GLU A 100 4.23 -0.08 -16.31
N LYS A 101 3.98 -1.17 -15.59
CA LYS A 101 5.05 -2.09 -15.16
C LYS A 101 4.57 -3.49 -14.88
N GLN A 102 5.52 -4.41 -14.87
CA GLN A 102 5.31 -5.77 -14.38
C GLN A 102 5.87 -5.91 -12.97
N VAL A 103 5.13 -6.61 -12.11
CA VAL A 103 5.54 -6.85 -10.72
C VAL A 103 5.50 -8.35 -10.45
N ARG A 104 6.59 -8.85 -9.86
CA ARG A 104 6.66 -10.23 -9.39
C ARG A 104 6.42 -10.26 -7.89
N ILE A 105 5.52 -11.14 -7.48
CA ILE A 105 5.13 -11.29 -6.07
C ILE A 105 5.39 -12.73 -5.65
N ALA A 106 6.17 -12.90 -4.59
CA ALA A 106 6.33 -14.17 -3.92
C ALA A 106 5.21 -14.36 -2.89
N THR A 107 4.66 -15.58 -2.83
CA THR A 107 3.63 -15.89 -1.85
C THR A 107 3.92 -17.24 -1.17
N ARG A 108 3.60 -17.32 0.11
CA ARG A 108 3.66 -18.57 0.89
C ARG A 108 2.40 -18.72 1.72
N ARG A 109 1.97 -19.96 1.90
CA ARG A 109 0.85 -20.28 2.79
C ARG A 109 1.28 -20.17 4.23
N GLN A 110 0.44 -19.58 5.05
CA GLN A 110 0.59 -19.50 6.52
C GLN A 110 -0.43 -20.43 7.21
N ASN A 111 -0.33 -20.58 8.52
CA ASN A 111 -1.32 -21.35 9.30
C ASN A 111 -2.74 -20.78 9.12
N LYS A 112 -2.85 -19.45 9.02
CA LYS A 112 -4.08 -18.74 8.70
C LYS A 112 -3.75 -17.74 7.60
N GLY A 113 -4.37 -17.89 6.41
CA GLY A 113 -4.13 -17.00 5.28
C GLY A 113 -2.82 -17.23 4.55
N PHE A 114 -2.24 -16.16 4.05
CA PHE A 114 -1.06 -16.15 3.20
C PHE A 114 -0.10 -15.04 3.61
N TYR A 115 1.15 -15.19 3.23
CA TYR A 115 2.11 -14.10 3.23
C TYR A 115 2.45 -13.76 1.79
N ALA A 116 2.44 -12.49 1.45
CA ALA A 116 2.80 -11.98 0.15
C ALA A 116 3.89 -10.92 0.27
N GLU A 117 4.86 -10.93 -0.67
CA GLU A 117 6.00 -10.02 -0.67
C GLU A 117 6.38 -9.63 -2.10
N MET A 118 6.71 -8.36 -2.30
CA MET A 118 7.22 -7.83 -3.57
C MET A 118 8.50 -7.03 -3.38
N ASP A 119 9.35 -7.04 -4.40
CA ASP A 119 10.50 -6.14 -4.53
C ASP A 119 10.05 -4.83 -5.19
N GLN A 120 10.17 -3.73 -4.47
CA GLN A 120 9.85 -2.38 -4.97
C GLN A 120 11.04 -1.72 -5.68
N GLY A 121 12.19 -2.38 -5.72
CA GLY A 121 13.42 -1.80 -6.23
C GLY A 121 14.12 -0.86 -5.24
N PRO A 122 15.19 -0.18 -5.67
CA PRO A 122 15.94 0.73 -4.81
C PRO A 122 15.16 2.03 -4.56
N ALA A 123 15.37 2.61 -3.38
CA ALA A 123 14.79 3.91 -3.05
C ALA A 123 15.60 5.06 -3.64
N VAL A 124 14.89 6.10 -4.05
CA VAL A 124 15.45 7.38 -4.48
C VAL A 124 15.23 8.41 -3.38
N PHE A 125 16.33 8.97 -2.86
CA PHE A 125 16.30 10.00 -1.84
C PHE A 125 16.26 11.38 -2.50
N GLY A 126 15.20 12.11 -2.24
CA GLY A 126 14.97 13.46 -2.74
C GLY A 126 15.31 14.53 -1.70
N LYS A 127 14.59 15.65 -1.79
CA LYS A 127 14.84 16.85 -0.99
C LYS A 127 14.71 16.59 0.51
N VAL A 128 15.72 16.99 1.26
CA VAL A 128 15.63 17.19 2.71
C VAL A 128 15.07 18.58 2.96
N LEU A 129 14.01 18.68 3.76
CA LEU A 129 13.39 19.95 4.10
C LEU A 129 14.20 20.66 5.20
N ASP A 130 14.27 21.99 5.12
CA ASP A 130 14.72 22.80 6.24
C ASP A 130 13.68 22.80 7.39
N GLU A 131 14.08 23.27 8.56
CA GLU A 131 13.24 23.25 9.76
C GLU A 131 11.92 24.01 9.56
N ALA A 132 11.95 25.18 8.92
CA ALA A 132 10.78 26.02 8.73
C ALA A 132 9.75 25.36 7.79
N ALA A 133 10.22 24.77 6.67
CA ALA A 133 9.37 24.06 5.74
C ALA A 133 8.75 22.81 6.40
N ALA A 134 9.56 22.05 7.14
CA ALA A 134 9.08 20.86 7.83
C ALA A 134 8.06 21.19 8.95
N ASP A 135 8.26 22.31 9.68
CA ASP A 135 7.30 22.81 10.67
C ASP A 135 5.97 23.22 10.01
N THR A 136 6.04 23.83 8.82
CA THR A 136 4.85 24.20 8.06
C THR A 136 4.01 22.97 7.71
N PHE A 137 4.65 21.89 7.21
CA PHE A 137 3.94 20.64 6.94
C PHE A 137 3.36 20.00 8.21
N ALA A 138 4.13 19.97 9.32
CA ALA A 138 3.62 19.43 10.58
C ALA A 138 2.40 20.20 11.09
N ALA A 139 2.42 21.53 10.98
CA ALA A 139 1.28 22.37 11.36
C ALA A 139 0.04 22.11 10.50
N ALA A 140 0.20 21.87 9.19
CA ALA A 140 -0.91 21.53 8.28
C ALA A 140 -1.60 20.22 8.69
N PHE A 141 -0.87 19.28 9.31
CA PHE A 141 -1.44 18.09 9.92
C PHE A 141 -1.86 18.25 11.39
N SER A 142 -1.80 19.45 11.97
CA SER A 142 -2.02 19.67 13.40
C SER A 142 -1.13 18.79 14.28
N SER A 143 0.09 18.53 13.83
CA SER A 143 1.02 17.58 14.44
C SER A 143 2.26 18.31 14.98
N GLU A 144 2.94 17.67 15.93
CA GLU A 144 4.20 18.14 16.52
C GLU A 144 5.37 17.32 15.96
N ARG A 145 6.39 18.02 15.42
CA ARG A 145 7.57 17.38 14.84
C ARG A 145 8.45 16.70 15.89
N ASP A 146 9.03 15.58 15.50
CA ASP A 146 10.22 15.04 16.15
C ASP A 146 11.48 15.60 15.46
N ARG A 147 12.09 16.61 16.07
CA ARG A 147 13.25 17.34 15.51
C ARG A 147 14.57 16.56 15.57
N ARG A 148 14.56 15.33 16.13
CA ARG A 148 15.73 14.46 16.13
C ARG A 148 16.08 13.97 14.73
N TYR A 149 15.11 13.98 13.81
CA TYR A 149 15.24 13.40 12.48
C TYR A 149 14.80 14.36 11.38
N PRO A 150 15.48 14.32 10.22
CA PRO A 150 15.12 15.18 9.09
C PRO A 150 13.82 14.74 8.43
N ALA A 151 13.00 15.71 8.00
CA ALA A 151 11.94 15.47 7.06
C ALA A 151 12.53 15.39 5.65
N GLN A 152 12.18 14.34 4.88
CA GLN A 152 12.80 14.09 3.58
C GLN A 152 11.81 13.46 2.59
N VAL A 153 11.91 13.84 1.32
CA VAL A 153 11.20 13.17 0.23
C VAL A 153 11.96 11.89 -0.14
N VAL A 154 11.26 10.74 -0.14
CA VAL A 154 11.83 9.45 -0.56
C VAL A 154 10.82 8.71 -1.44
N SER A 155 11.28 7.97 -2.44
CA SER A 155 10.44 7.27 -3.41
C SER A 155 10.96 5.87 -3.74
N ASN A 156 10.04 4.91 -3.86
CA ASN A 156 10.22 3.63 -4.55
C ASN A 156 9.18 3.48 -5.69
N GLY A 157 8.94 4.58 -6.43
CA GLY A 157 7.91 4.70 -7.45
C GLY A 157 7.02 5.91 -7.18
N LEU A 158 6.35 5.96 -6.02
CA LEU A 158 5.62 7.14 -5.56
C LEU A 158 6.46 7.94 -4.55
N PRO A 159 6.62 9.26 -4.72
CA PRO A 159 7.40 10.09 -3.81
C PRO A 159 6.58 10.49 -2.59
N TYR A 160 7.09 10.17 -1.40
CA TYR A 160 6.51 10.53 -0.11
C TYR A 160 7.38 11.54 0.63
N LEU A 161 6.78 12.60 1.16
CA LEU A 161 7.40 13.38 2.23
C LEU A 161 7.32 12.55 3.51
N LEU A 162 8.43 12.02 3.98
CA LEU A 162 8.53 11.36 5.27
C LEU A 162 8.73 12.44 6.34
N LEU A 163 7.75 12.55 7.24
CA LEU A 163 7.69 13.60 8.25
C LEU A 163 7.73 12.97 9.65
N PRO A 164 8.90 12.96 10.31
CA PRO A 164 9.01 12.52 11.69
C PRO A 164 8.20 13.42 12.63
N VAL A 165 7.37 12.79 13.48
CA VAL A 165 6.52 13.47 14.46
C VAL A 165 6.62 12.79 15.81
N THR A 166 6.27 13.49 16.88
CA THR A 166 6.19 12.89 18.22
C THR A 166 5.01 11.91 18.29
N SER A 167 5.01 10.98 19.26
CA SER A 167 3.88 10.05 19.46
C SER A 167 2.57 10.80 19.70
N GLY A 168 2.63 11.91 20.45
CA GLY A 168 1.48 12.81 20.64
C GLY A 168 1.05 13.49 19.35
N GLY A 169 2.02 13.95 18.55
CA GLY A 169 1.81 14.53 17.24
C GLY A 169 1.15 13.54 16.27
N LEU A 170 1.63 12.28 16.23
CA LEU A 170 1.02 11.26 15.40
C LEU A 170 -0.43 10.96 15.82
N ALA A 171 -0.69 10.88 17.13
CA ALA A 171 -2.04 10.63 17.65
C ALA A 171 -3.02 11.79 17.35
N ALA A 172 -2.53 13.04 17.43
CA ALA A 172 -3.34 14.23 17.17
C ALA A 172 -3.50 14.55 15.66
N ALA A 173 -2.69 13.94 14.81
CA ALA A 173 -2.58 14.28 13.39
C ALA A 173 -3.93 14.23 12.67
N LYS A 174 -4.21 15.27 11.90
CA LYS A 174 -5.37 15.42 11.02
C LYS A 174 -4.99 16.36 9.88
N GLN A 175 -5.16 15.91 8.66
CA GLN A 175 -5.11 16.81 7.51
C GLN A 175 -6.43 17.60 7.42
N ARG A 176 -6.36 18.92 7.24
CA ARG A 176 -7.53 19.81 7.26
C ARG A 176 -7.79 20.49 5.94
N GLU A 177 -6.81 20.49 5.05
CA GLU A 177 -6.83 21.17 3.75
C GLU A 177 -6.02 20.37 2.73
N SER A 178 -6.23 20.64 1.47
CA SER A 178 -5.42 20.05 0.40
C SER A 178 -3.97 20.49 0.53
N LEU A 179 -3.08 19.53 0.35
CA LEU A 179 -1.62 19.76 0.33
C LEU A 179 -1.01 19.50 -1.05
N ASP A 180 -1.83 19.30 -2.09
CA ASP A 180 -1.37 18.96 -3.44
C ASP A 180 -0.28 19.90 -3.95
N ASP A 181 -0.56 21.20 -3.99
CA ASP A 181 0.39 22.19 -4.49
C ASP A 181 1.66 22.28 -3.62
N ALA A 182 1.49 22.19 -2.30
CA ALA A 182 2.62 22.26 -1.36
C ALA A 182 3.52 21.02 -1.50
N LEU A 183 2.95 19.82 -1.65
CA LEU A 183 3.69 18.58 -1.86
C LEU A 183 4.36 18.57 -3.23
N ALA A 184 3.65 18.95 -4.29
CA ALA A 184 4.20 19.07 -5.63
C ALA A 184 5.40 20.04 -5.67
N GLY A 185 5.33 21.16 -4.94
CA GLY A 185 6.41 22.16 -4.83
C GLY A 185 7.72 21.62 -4.20
N ILE A 186 7.66 20.51 -3.50
CA ILE A 186 8.83 19.83 -2.93
C ILE A 186 9.16 18.50 -3.65
N GLY A 187 8.40 18.13 -4.70
CA GLY A 187 8.58 16.90 -5.45
C GLY A 187 8.01 15.66 -4.75
N ALA A 188 7.03 15.82 -3.88
CA ALA A 188 6.29 14.75 -3.23
C ALA A 188 4.86 14.67 -3.79
N ALA A 189 4.27 13.46 -3.79
CA ALA A 189 2.86 13.25 -4.08
C ALA A 189 2.03 13.09 -2.80
N PHE A 190 2.63 12.57 -1.75
CA PHE A 190 1.98 12.29 -0.47
C PHE A 190 2.87 12.69 0.70
N ALA A 191 2.27 12.83 1.89
CA ALA A 191 3.01 12.94 3.14
C ALA A 191 2.73 11.70 4.01
N PHE A 192 3.78 11.14 4.61
CA PHE A 192 3.70 10.06 5.57
C PHE A 192 4.27 10.54 6.91
N LEU A 193 3.38 10.73 7.87
CA LEU A 193 3.76 11.08 9.24
C LEU A 193 4.20 9.82 9.97
N MET A 194 5.31 9.88 10.69
CA MET A 194 5.84 8.72 11.41
C MET A 194 6.34 9.03 12.81
N ASP A 195 5.90 8.23 13.77
CA ASP A 195 6.58 8.04 15.04
C ASP A 195 7.75 7.08 14.81
N VAL A 196 8.96 7.64 14.84
CA VAL A 196 10.18 6.90 14.52
C VAL A 196 10.47 5.80 15.53
N ASP A 197 10.26 6.05 16.82
CA ASP A 197 10.53 5.10 17.88
C ASP A 197 9.51 3.94 17.89
N ALA A 198 8.24 4.24 17.65
CA ALA A 198 7.17 3.24 17.58
C ALA A 198 7.15 2.47 16.25
N ARG A 199 7.86 2.93 15.21
CA ARG A 199 7.75 2.43 13.83
C ARG A 199 6.31 2.45 13.32
N GLU A 200 5.56 3.47 13.69
CA GLU A 200 4.15 3.62 13.33
C GLU A 200 3.95 4.89 12.50
N GLY A 201 3.07 4.81 11.51
CA GLY A 201 2.78 5.97 10.67
C GLY A 201 1.34 6.13 10.28
N ARG A 202 1.05 7.28 9.66
CA ARG A 202 -0.25 7.66 9.11
C ARG A 202 -0.05 8.45 7.83
N THR A 203 -0.97 8.28 6.87
CA THR A 203 -1.01 9.06 5.64
C THR A 203 -2.45 9.29 5.19
N TRP A 204 -2.66 10.34 4.44
CA TRP A 204 -3.94 10.71 3.83
C TRP A 204 -3.77 10.86 2.32
N ASP A 205 -4.88 10.82 1.60
CA ASP A 205 -4.91 11.36 0.25
C ASP A 205 -4.51 12.85 0.28
N PRO A 206 -3.96 13.41 -0.81
CA PRO A 206 -3.49 14.81 -0.79
C PRO A 206 -4.61 15.82 -0.51
N LEU A 207 -5.86 15.48 -0.77
CA LEU A 207 -7.03 16.32 -0.46
C LEU A 207 -7.38 16.30 1.03
N GLY A 208 -6.86 15.34 1.82
CA GLY A 208 -7.15 15.18 3.23
C GLY A 208 -8.54 14.61 3.54
N VAL A 209 -9.15 13.97 2.56
CA VAL A 209 -10.51 13.40 2.70
C VAL A 209 -10.46 12.00 3.31
N VAL A 210 -9.49 11.19 2.90
CA VAL A 210 -9.38 9.79 3.30
C VAL A 210 -8.02 9.49 3.92
N GLU A 211 -8.04 8.96 5.14
CA GLU A 211 -6.83 8.37 5.76
C GLU A 211 -6.69 6.92 5.30
N ASP A 212 -5.52 6.56 4.76
CA ASP A 212 -5.23 5.20 4.34
C ASP A 212 -4.90 4.29 5.54
N ILE A 213 -5.46 3.10 5.53
CA ILE A 213 -5.32 2.12 6.61
C ILE A 213 -3.92 1.51 6.65
N ALA A 214 -3.36 1.14 5.47
CA ALA A 214 -2.03 0.55 5.37
C ALA A 214 -1.45 0.76 3.97
N THR A 215 -0.37 1.53 3.92
CA THR A 215 0.19 2.08 2.69
C THR A 215 1.47 1.36 2.29
N GLY A 216 1.33 0.30 1.51
CA GLY A 216 2.47 -0.50 1.04
C GLY A 216 3.48 0.29 0.21
N SER A 217 3.02 1.31 -0.55
CA SER A 217 3.88 2.19 -1.34
C SER A 217 4.71 3.18 -0.49
N ALA A 218 4.26 3.51 0.73
CA ALA A 218 5.03 4.32 1.67
C ALA A 218 6.00 3.48 2.51
N ALA A 219 5.67 2.19 2.73
CA ALA A 219 6.48 1.31 3.59
C ALA A 219 7.91 1.15 3.07
N GLY A 220 8.10 1.06 1.75
CA GLY A 220 9.42 1.01 1.13
C GLY A 220 10.26 2.26 1.38
N PRO A 221 9.78 3.47 1.03
CA PRO A 221 10.41 4.74 1.37
C PRO A 221 10.78 4.85 2.85
N VAL A 222 9.87 4.51 3.76
CA VAL A 222 10.12 4.54 5.21
C VAL A 222 11.24 3.58 5.60
N ALA A 223 11.23 2.35 5.07
CA ALA A 223 12.26 1.35 5.36
C ALA A 223 13.64 1.83 4.90
N ALA A 224 13.74 2.32 3.66
CA ALA A 224 14.99 2.84 3.12
C ALA A 224 15.52 4.03 3.92
N TRP A 225 14.63 4.97 4.27
CA TRP A 225 14.99 6.12 5.09
C TRP A 225 15.49 5.69 6.48
N ARG A 226 14.81 4.74 7.16
CA ARG A 226 15.23 4.25 8.47
C ARG A 226 16.61 3.60 8.45
N VAL A 227 16.89 2.81 7.43
CA VAL A 227 18.23 2.21 7.23
C VAL A 227 19.28 3.28 6.97
N ALA A 228 18.98 4.28 6.12
CA ALA A 228 19.89 5.39 5.85
C ALA A 228 20.17 6.26 7.08
N GLN A 229 19.20 6.38 8.02
CA GLN A 229 19.39 7.07 9.30
C GLN A 229 20.12 6.19 10.36
N GLY A 230 20.45 4.94 10.03
CA GLY A 230 21.11 4.01 10.95
C GLY A 230 20.20 3.47 12.07
N LEU A 231 18.88 3.58 11.91
CA LEU A 231 17.87 3.15 12.89
C LEU A 231 17.58 1.64 12.81
N ASP A 232 17.69 1.08 11.63
CA ASP A 232 17.51 -0.35 11.37
C ASP A 232 18.64 -0.86 10.47
N PRO A 233 19.10 -2.11 10.66
CA PRO A 233 20.17 -2.67 9.84
C PRO A 233 19.64 -3.12 8.46
N ALA A 234 20.48 -3.00 7.41
CA ALA A 234 20.24 -3.67 6.14
C ALA A 234 20.25 -5.21 6.29
N ASP A 235 19.62 -5.91 5.35
CA ASP A 235 19.47 -7.37 5.30
C ASP A 235 18.75 -7.99 6.50
N LYS A 236 18.08 -7.20 7.31
CA LYS A 236 17.25 -7.70 8.39
C LYS A 236 15.83 -7.16 8.25
N PRO A 237 14.83 -8.05 8.19
CA PRO A 237 13.44 -7.62 8.15
C PRO A 237 13.04 -6.97 9.48
N PHE A 238 12.20 -5.95 9.39
CA PHE A 238 11.53 -5.33 10.52
C PHE A 238 10.11 -4.94 10.14
N ALA A 239 9.27 -4.65 11.13
CA ALA A 239 7.89 -4.32 10.91
C ALA A 239 7.62 -2.83 11.10
N LEU A 240 6.72 -2.31 10.27
CA LEU A 240 6.07 -1.01 10.41
C LEU A 240 4.61 -1.24 10.80
N ALA A 241 4.05 -0.33 11.59
CA ALA A 241 2.66 -0.33 12.01
C ALA A 241 1.90 0.83 11.37
N GLN A 242 0.61 0.61 11.04
CA GLN A 242 -0.31 1.63 10.56
C GLN A 242 -1.75 1.23 10.89
N GLY A 243 -2.72 2.14 10.75
CA GLY A 243 -4.15 1.83 10.79
C GLY A 243 -4.77 1.68 12.18
N ARG A 244 -3.99 1.72 13.25
CA ARG A 244 -4.49 1.59 14.63
C ARG A 244 -5.55 2.65 14.94
N PHE A 245 -5.35 3.87 14.48
CA PHE A 245 -6.26 4.99 14.72
C PHE A 245 -7.60 4.87 13.98
N LEU A 246 -7.64 4.01 12.96
CA LEU A 246 -8.85 3.67 12.21
C LEU A 246 -9.49 2.36 12.70
N GLY A 247 -9.00 1.78 13.81
CA GLY A 247 -9.49 0.51 14.35
C GLY A 247 -9.10 -0.72 13.53
N ARG A 248 -8.21 -0.56 12.55
CA ARG A 248 -7.72 -1.62 11.66
C ARG A 248 -6.19 -1.73 11.74
N PRO A 249 -5.65 -2.24 12.87
CA PRO A 249 -4.21 -2.36 13.03
C PRO A 249 -3.63 -3.21 11.91
N SER A 250 -2.55 -2.72 11.33
CA SER A 250 -1.87 -3.28 10.17
C SER A 250 -0.38 -3.44 10.47
N ARG A 251 0.21 -4.52 9.94
CA ARG A 251 1.62 -4.83 10.05
C ARG A 251 2.21 -4.99 8.65
N LEU A 252 3.16 -4.12 8.32
CA LEU A 252 3.90 -4.15 7.07
C LEU A 252 5.33 -4.60 7.36
N ASP A 253 5.70 -5.77 6.86
CA ASP A 253 7.07 -6.27 6.98
C ASP A 253 7.91 -5.70 5.85
N VAL A 254 9.09 -5.20 6.19
CA VAL A 254 9.99 -4.55 5.23
C VAL A 254 11.43 -5.02 5.44
N CYS A 255 12.20 -5.03 4.36
CA CYS A 255 13.63 -5.32 4.40
C CYS A 255 14.34 -4.53 3.31
N VAL A 256 15.41 -3.83 3.67
CA VAL A 256 16.34 -3.24 2.68
C VAL A 256 17.49 -4.20 2.49
N THR A 257 17.61 -4.75 1.30
CA THR A 257 18.67 -5.73 0.98
C THR A 257 20.05 -5.07 0.90
N ALA A 258 21.14 -5.86 1.00
CA ALA A 258 22.51 -5.35 0.78
C ALA A 258 22.69 -4.72 -0.62
N ALA A 259 21.90 -5.13 -1.60
CA ALA A 259 21.89 -4.54 -2.94
C ALA A 259 21.13 -3.20 -3.02
N GLY A 260 20.49 -2.78 -1.93
CA GLY A 260 19.71 -1.54 -1.86
C GLY A 260 18.25 -1.68 -2.29
N ASN A 261 17.80 -2.86 -2.72
CA ASN A 261 16.39 -3.09 -3.04
C ASN A 261 15.55 -3.14 -1.78
N VAL A 262 14.31 -2.70 -1.88
CA VAL A 262 13.36 -2.71 -0.76
C VAL A 262 12.29 -3.77 -0.98
N LEU A 263 12.24 -4.73 -0.09
CA LEU A 263 11.18 -5.73 -0.02
C LEU A 263 10.07 -5.23 0.89
N VAL A 264 8.83 -5.35 0.43
CA VAL A 264 7.62 -5.01 1.21
C VAL A 264 6.67 -6.18 1.15
N GLY A 265 6.24 -6.66 2.30
CA GLY A 265 5.34 -7.79 2.41
C GLY A 265 4.46 -7.73 3.66
N GLY A 266 3.60 -8.72 3.81
CA GLY A 266 2.75 -8.87 4.98
C GLY A 266 1.78 -10.03 4.85
N GLU A 267 1.08 -10.30 5.93
CA GLU A 267 0.04 -11.32 5.97
C GLU A 267 -1.22 -10.83 5.24
N VAL A 268 -1.86 -11.78 4.56
CA VAL A 268 -3.12 -11.56 3.84
C VAL A 268 -4.14 -12.58 4.32
N GLN A 269 -5.30 -12.10 4.76
CA GLN A 269 -6.42 -12.91 5.21
C GLN A 269 -7.54 -12.90 4.16
N LEU A 270 -8.07 -14.06 3.82
CA LEU A 270 -9.26 -14.15 2.98
C LEU A 270 -10.49 -14.01 3.87
N LEU A 271 -11.30 -12.99 3.62
CA LEU A 271 -12.46 -12.66 4.46
C LEU A 271 -13.75 -13.27 3.92
N ALA A 272 -14.04 -13.08 2.63
CA ALA A 272 -15.28 -13.52 2.02
C ALA A 272 -15.10 -13.86 0.54
N HIS A 273 -15.94 -14.78 0.07
CA HIS A 273 -16.14 -15.07 -1.35
C HIS A 273 -17.59 -14.74 -1.69
N ALA A 274 -17.81 -13.93 -2.71
CA ALA A 274 -19.12 -13.44 -3.09
C ALA A 274 -19.35 -13.57 -4.59
N ARG A 275 -20.62 -13.66 -4.97
CA ARG A 275 -21.05 -13.72 -6.37
C ARG A 275 -21.94 -12.52 -6.67
N LEU A 276 -21.56 -11.77 -7.70
CA LEU A 276 -22.44 -10.75 -8.29
C LEU A 276 -23.52 -11.45 -9.14
N LEU A 277 -24.74 -10.97 -9.03
CA LEU A 277 -25.88 -11.48 -9.79
C LEU A 277 -25.85 -11.02 -11.26
N PRO A 278 -25.51 -9.75 -11.56
CA PRO A 278 -25.34 -9.31 -12.95
C PRO A 278 -24.23 -10.08 -13.67
N THR A 279 -24.42 -10.30 -14.96
CA THR A 279 -23.37 -10.79 -15.86
C THR A 279 -22.48 -9.61 -16.33
N PRO A 280 -21.28 -9.84 -16.86
CA PRO A 280 -20.48 -8.77 -17.46
C PRO A 280 -21.23 -7.95 -18.50
N ALA A 281 -22.09 -8.60 -19.31
CA ALA A 281 -22.91 -7.95 -20.33
C ALA A 281 -23.97 -6.99 -19.76
N ASP A 282 -24.39 -7.20 -18.50
CA ASP A 282 -25.36 -6.33 -17.83
C ASP A 282 -24.70 -5.07 -17.24
N LEU A 283 -23.36 -5.05 -17.17
CA LEU A 283 -22.57 -3.97 -16.59
C LEU A 283 -21.98 -3.00 -17.64
N GLY A 284 -22.26 -3.21 -18.94
CA GLY A 284 -21.91 -2.32 -20.04
C GLY A 284 -20.69 -2.73 -20.83
#